data_7eda2bd10546de10b3839c274d55e8a6
#
_entry.id   7eda2bd10546de10b3839c274d55e8a6
#
_cell.length_a   1.000
_cell.length_b   1.000
_cell.length_c   1.000
_cell.angle_alpha   90.00
_cell.angle_beta   90.00
_cell.angle_gamma   90.00
#
_symmetry.space_group_name_H-M   'P 1'
#
loop_
_entity.id
_entity.type
_entity.pdbx_description
1 polymer ?
#
loop_
_entity_poly.entity_id
_entity_poly.type
_entity_poly.pdbx_seq_one_letter_code
_entity_poly.pdbx_strand_id
1 'polypeptide(L)'
;YEIGSGLVGSEMCIRDRETLGDQVASVRLSNKLVSSAVCLSTEGGVTLEMERYFKSMPGAPTDIRAIRVLELNANHHAYQTMKEAFDTGDKDKAARIARILHAQALLIAGEPLEDPAAYSELVCTLI
;
A
#
# COMPACT_ATOMS: atom_id res chain seq x y z
N TYR A 1 -12.90 -12.66 -11.97
CA TYR A 1 -12.18 -12.84 -11.60
C TYR A 1 -12.17 -13.37 -10.25
N GLU A 2 -11.80 -14.15 -9.94
CA GLU A 2 -11.64 -14.49 -8.85
C GLU A 2 -12.59 -14.21 -7.84
N ILE A 3 -13.85 -14.53 -8.06
CA ILE A 3 -14.89 -14.15 -7.15
C ILE A 3 -14.64 -14.72 -5.77
N GLY A 4 -14.28 -15.99 -5.67
CA GLY A 4 -13.99 -16.58 -4.38
C GLY A 4 -12.74 -15.99 -3.74
N SER A 5 -11.64 -15.99 -4.46
CA SER A 5 -10.42 -15.41 -3.93
C SER A 5 -10.52 -13.89 -3.89
N GLY A 6 -11.29 -13.30 -4.80
CA GLY A 6 -11.53 -11.87 -4.77
C GLY A 6 -12.32 -11.45 -3.54
N LEU A 7 -13.26 -12.28 -3.10
CA LEU A 7 -14.04 -11.96 -1.92
C LEU A 7 -13.16 -11.93 -0.66
N VAL A 8 -12.34 -12.95 -0.47
CA VAL A 8 -11.42 -13.00 0.66
C VAL A 8 -10.38 -11.88 0.53
N GLY A 9 -9.86 -11.68 -0.66
CA GLY A 9 -8.93 -10.60 -0.93
C GLY A 9 -9.55 -9.23 -0.68
N SER A 10 -10.84 -9.05 -1.02
CA SER A 10 -11.52 -7.79 -0.80
C SER A 10 -11.67 -7.48 0.69
N GLU A 11 -12.00 -8.47 1.51
CA GLU A 11 -12.07 -8.25 2.96
C GLU A 11 -10.72 -7.82 3.51
N MET A 12 -9.66 -8.50 3.11
CA MET A 12 -8.32 -8.14 3.56
C MET A 12 -7.91 -6.78 3.03
N CYS A 13 -8.24 -6.44 1.78
CA CYS A 13 -7.95 -5.14 1.22
C CYS A 13 -8.68 -4.03 1.97
N ILE A 14 -9.93 -4.25 2.37
CA ILE A 14 -10.68 -3.30 3.18
C ILE A 14 -9.99 -3.11 4.53
N ARG A 15 -9.56 -4.20 5.15
CA ARG A 15 -8.88 -4.16 6.43
C ARG A 15 -7.55 -3.42 6.31
N ASP A 16 -6.79 -3.69 5.24
CA ASP A 16 -5.52 -3.02 5.00
C ASP A 16 -5.73 -1.53 4.79
N ARG A 17 -6.77 -1.15 4.06
CA ARG A 17 -7.08 0.25 3.86
C ARG A 17 -7.43 0.93 5.18
N GLU A 18 -8.18 0.27 6.05
CA GLU A 18 -8.49 0.79 7.38
C GLU A 18 -7.23 0.94 8.24
N THR A 19 -6.33 -0.03 8.14
CA THR A 19 -5.06 -0.01 8.87
C THR A 19 -4.19 1.16 8.43
N LEU A 20 -4.15 1.43 7.13
CA LEU A 20 -3.33 2.50 6.56
C LEU A 20 -3.98 3.87 6.68
N GLY A 21 -5.29 3.92 6.91
CA GLY A 21 -6.02 5.17 7.12
C GLY A 21 -6.03 6.05 5.90
N ASP A 22 -5.75 7.33 6.09
CA ASP A 22 -5.81 8.33 5.03
C ASP A 22 -4.62 8.31 4.09
N GLN A 23 -3.65 7.44 4.32
CA GLN A 23 -2.44 7.39 3.50
C GLN A 23 -2.70 6.87 2.10
N VAL A 24 -3.73 6.05 1.94
CA VAL A 24 -4.16 5.54 0.63
C VAL A 24 -5.68 5.65 0.51
N ALA A 25 -6.15 5.89 -0.70
CA ALA A 25 -7.58 5.95 -0.97
C ALA A 25 -8.18 4.54 -1.05
N SER A 26 -7.41 3.59 -1.56
CA SER A 26 -7.86 2.21 -1.67
C SER A 26 -6.68 1.26 -1.73
N VAL A 27 -6.96 -0.01 -1.47
CA VAL A 27 -6.01 -1.11 -1.60
C VAL A 27 -6.65 -2.13 -2.52
N ARG A 28 -5.91 -2.60 -3.52
CA ARG A 28 -6.45 -3.58 -4.46
C ARG A 28 -5.41 -4.60 -4.86
N LEU A 29 -5.88 -5.73 -5.37
CA LEU A 29 -4.99 -6.76 -5.91
C LEU A 29 -4.66 -6.44 -7.35
N SER A 30 -3.43 -6.74 -7.76
CA SER A 30 -2.99 -6.53 -9.12
C SER A 30 -2.43 -7.83 -9.69
N ASN A 31 -2.79 -8.12 -10.93
CA ASN A 31 -2.22 -9.24 -11.67
C ASN A 31 -1.09 -8.79 -12.61
N LYS A 32 -0.80 -7.49 -12.63
CA LYS A 32 0.20 -6.93 -13.53
C LYS A 32 1.60 -6.95 -12.96
N LEU A 33 1.72 -7.05 -11.62
CA LEU A 33 3.02 -7.09 -10.97
C LEU A 33 3.64 -8.46 -11.15
N VAL A 34 4.91 -8.50 -11.52
CA VAL A 34 5.61 -9.76 -11.80
C VAL A 34 6.52 -10.13 -10.64
N SER A 35 7.43 -9.24 -10.27
CA SER A 35 8.42 -9.51 -9.24
C SER A 35 8.22 -8.72 -7.96
N SER A 36 7.56 -7.57 -8.04
CA SER A 36 7.36 -6.71 -6.87
C SER A 36 6.17 -7.17 -6.06
N ALA A 37 6.28 -7.09 -4.74
CA ALA A 37 5.17 -7.42 -3.84
C ALA A 37 4.08 -6.37 -3.88
N VAL A 38 4.45 -5.11 -4.07
CA VAL A 38 3.53 -3.97 -3.99
C VAL A 38 3.93 -2.92 -5.02
N CYS A 39 2.96 -2.07 -5.31
CA CYS A 39 3.18 -0.89 -6.15
C CYS A 39 2.24 0.21 -5.66
N LEU A 40 2.72 1.45 -5.67
CA LEU A 40 1.87 2.60 -5.38
C LEU A 40 1.48 3.22 -6.71
N SER A 41 0.19 3.23 -6.99
CA SER A 41 -0.35 3.82 -8.21
C SER A 41 -1.28 4.98 -7.86
N THR A 42 -1.79 5.65 -8.87
CA THR A 42 -2.72 6.77 -8.67
C THR A 42 -3.94 6.60 -9.55
N GLU A 43 -5.04 7.15 -9.07
CA GLU A 43 -6.29 7.26 -9.85
C GLU A 43 -6.51 8.71 -10.24
N GLY A 44 -7.32 8.92 -11.27
CA GLY A 44 -7.63 10.26 -11.74
C GLY A 44 -6.50 10.84 -12.58
N GLY A 45 -6.50 12.14 -12.73
CA GLY A 45 -5.59 12.81 -13.63
C GLY A 45 -4.30 13.32 -13.01
N VAL A 46 -4.13 13.19 -11.71
CA VAL A 46 -2.94 13.71 -11.02
C VAL A 46 -2.05 12.54 -10.63
N THR A 47 -0.81 12.54 -11.15
CA THR A 47 0.18 11.54 -10.79
C THR A 47 1.00 12.02 -9.59
N LEU A 48 1.80 11.10 -8.99
CA LEU A 48 2.70 11.48 -7.90
C LEU A 48 3.71 12.52 -8.35
N GLU A 49 4.20 12.39 -9.58
CA GLU A 49 5.15 13.35 -10.14
C GLU A 49 4.52 14.73 -10.29
N MET A 50 3.29 14.78 -10.78
CA MET A 50 2.56 16.03 -10.90
C MET A 50 2.34 16.68 -9.55
N GLU A 51 1.97 15.88 -8.54
CA GLU A 51 1.77 16.40 -7.19
C GLU A 51 3.07 17.02 -6.66
N ARG A 52 4.20 16.35 -6.83
CA ARG A 52 5.50 16.88 -6.41
C ARG A 52 5.87 18.15 -7.16
N TYR A 53 5.60 18.16 -8.45
CA TYR A 53 5.87 19.34 -9.28
C TYR A 53 5.09 20.55 -8.79
N PHE A 54 3.78 20.39 -8.55
CA PHE A 54 2.96 21.50 -8.10
C PHE A 54 3.34 21.96 -6.70
N LYS A 55 3.75 21.06 -5.82
CA LYS A 55 4.20 21.45 -4.49
C LYS A 55 5.47 22.28 -4.51
N SER A 56 6.31 22.10 -5.51
CA SER A 56 7.55 22.83 -5.63
C SER A 56 7.40 24.17 -6.35
N MET A 57 6.24 24.44 -6.94
CA MET A 57 5.99 25.69 -7.66
C MET A 57 5.48 26.78 -6.73
N PRO A 58 6.16 27.94 -6.65
CA PRO A 58 5.63 29.06 -5.87
C PRO A 58 4.30 29.53 -6.46
N GLY A 59 3.31 29.73 -5.59
CA GLY A 59 2.01 30.23 -6.00
C GLY A 59 1.08 29.20 -6.62
N ALA A 60 1.50 27.95 -6.71
CA ALA A 60 0.62 26.89 -7.21
C ALA A 60 -0.44 26.52 -6.16
N PRO A 61 -1.61 26.00 -6.58
CA PRO A 61 -2.58 25.51 -5.63
C PRO A 61 -1.97 24.43 -4.74
N THR A 62 -2.23 24.51 -3.44
CA THR A 62 -1.65 23.56 -2.47
C THR A 62 -2.53 22.34 -2.25
N ASP A 63 -3.72 22.34 -2.85
CA ASP A 63 -4.71 21.27 -2.68
C ASP A 63 -4.69 20.23 -3.79
N ILE A 64 -3.76 20.33 -4.73
CA ILE A 64 -3.63 19.33 -5.79
C ILE A 64 -2.92 18.11 -5.23
N ARG A 65 -3.65 17.00 -5.16
CA ARG A 65 -3.13 15.76 -4.60
C ARG A 65 -3.45 14.59 -5.50
N ALA A 66 -2.52 13.66 -5.57
CA ALA A 66 -2.74 12.39 -6.23
C ALA A 66 -3.59 11.48 -5.34
N ILE A 67 -4.50 10.75 -5.96
CA ILE A 67 -5.31 9.75 -5.26
C ILE A 67 -4.49 8.46 -5.27
N ARG A 68 -3.97 8.09 -4.11
CA ARG A 68 -3.04 6.98 -3.98
C ARG A 68 -3.79 5.66 -3.83
N VAL A 69 -3.32 4.66 -4.57
CA VAL A 69 -3.86 3.30 -4.53
C VAL A 69 -2.70 2.34 -4.28
N LEU A 70 -2.81 1.52 -3.25
CA LEU A 70 -1.83 0.48 -2.99
C LEU A 70 -2.26 -0.77 -3.73
N GLU A 71 -1.40 -1.25 -4.63
CA GLU A 71 -1.65 -2.48 -5.37
C GLU A 71 -0.77 -3.58 -4.81
N LEU A 72 -1.41 -4.71 -4.50
CA LEU A 72 -0.73 -5.87 -3.93
C LEU A 72 -0.61 -6.96 -4.98
N ASN A 73 0.54 -7.61 -5.02
CA ASN A 73 0.76 -8.74 -5.92
C ASN A 73 0.27 -10.01 -5.25
N ALA A 74 -0.87 -10.52 -5.70
CA ALA A 74 -1.49 -11.71 -5.12
C ALA A 74 -0.62 -12.96 -5.25
N ASN A 75 0.30 -12.98 -6.19
CA ASN A 75 1.18 -14.11 -6.41
C ASN A 75 2.50 -14.03 -5.64
N HIS A 76 2.73 -12.93 -4.95
CA HIS A 76 3.98 -12.75 -4.21
C HIS A 76 3.87 -13.39 -2.83
N HIS A 77 4.99 -13.94 -2.36
CA HIS A 77 5.06 -14.59 -1.06
C HIS A 77 4.61 -13.68 0.09
N ALA A 78 4.97 -12.40 0.02
CA ALA A 78 4.60 -11.44 1.07
C ALA A 78 3.08 -11.30 1.20
N TYR A 79 2.36 -11.26 0.07
CA TYR A 79 0.91 -11.22 0.10
C TYR A 79 0.34 -12.51 0.70
N GLN A 80 0.89 -13.65 0.30
CA GLN A 80 0.41 -14.94 0.80
C GLN A 80 0.61 -15.06 2.31
N THR A 81 1.74 -14.58 2.83
CA THR A 81 2.01 -14.57 4.26
C THR A 81 1.01 -13.68 5.00
N MET A 82 0.71 -12.51 4.45
CA MET A 82 -0.25 -11.60 5.05
C MET A 82 -1.66 -12.21 5.05
N LYS A 83 -2.05 -12.82 3.93
CA LYS A 83 -3.35 -13.46 3.81
C LYS A 83 -3.48 -14.62 4.79
N GLU A 84 -2.45 -15.43 4.93
CA GLU A 84 -2.46 -16.53 5.89
C GLU A 84 -2.62 -16.01 7.32
N ALA A 85 -1.91 -14.95 7.68
CA ALA A 85 -2.07 -14.35 8.99
C ALA A 85 -3.49 -13.83 9.19
N PHE A 86 -4.06 -13.19 8.18
CA PHE A 86 -5.42 -12.68 8.25
C PHE A 86 -6.43 -13.83 8.43
N ASP A 87 -6.28 -14.89 7.65
CA ASP A 87 -7.21 -16.04 7.66
C ASP A 87 -7.13 -16.81 8.97
N THR A 88 -5.97 -16.87 9.62
CA THR A 88 -5.81 -17.57 10.89
C THR A 88 -6.19 -16.70 12.09
N GLY A 89 -6.61 -15.47 11.85
CA GLY A 89 -7.06 -14.57 12.91
C GLY A 89 -5.95 -13.74 13.53
N ASP A 90 -4.72 -13.85 13.06
CA ASP A 90 -3.62 -13.03 13.55
C ASP A 90 -3.63 -11.67 12.83
N LYS A 91 -4.60 -10.87 13.21
CA LYS A 91 -4.83 -9.58 12.56
C LYS A 91 -3.73 -8.57 12.84
N ASP A 92 -3.07 -8.68 13.98
CA ASP A 92 -1.94 -7.80 14.29
C ASP A 92 -0.78 -8.04 13.35
N LYS A 93 -0.47 -9.32 13.07
CA LYS A 93 0.59 -9.66 12.12
C LYS A 93 0.23 -9.19 10.72
N ALA A 94 -1.02 -9.42 10.30
CA ALA A 94 -1.49 -8.95 8.99
C ALA A 94 -1.38 -7.43 8.88
N ALA A 95 -1.75 -6.70 9.92
CA ALA A 95 -1.66 -5.25 9.94
C ALA A 95 -0.21 -4.77 9.86
N ARG A 96 0.69 -5.42 10.58
CA ARG A 96 2.12 -5.07 10.52
C ARG A 96 2.67 -5.28 9.12
N ILE A 97 2.32 -6.40 8.49
CA ILE A 97 2.76 -6.68 7.12
C ILE A 97 2.20 -5.63 6.17
N ALA A 98 0.94 -5.24 6.32
CA ALA A 98 0.33 -4.20 5.47
C ALA A 98 1.09 -2.88 5.59
N ARG A 99 1.47 -2.48 6.78
CA ARG A 99 2.23 -1.26 6.99
C ARG A 99 3.62 -1.34 6.36
N ILE A 100 4.26 -2.48 6.47
CA ILE A 100 5.57 -2.70 5.85
C ILE A 100 5.45 -2.62 4.33
N LEU A 101 4.46 -3.28 3.75
CA LEU A 101 4.26 -3.25 2.30
C LEU A 101 3.95 -1.85 1.80
N HIS A 102 3.15 -1.09 2.53
CA HIS A 102 2.87 0.29 2.18
C HIS A 102 4.14 1.14 2.19
N ALA A 103 4.96 1.00 3.24
CA ALA A 103 6.22 1.72 3.32
C ALA A 103 7.15 1.36 2.17
N GLN A 104 7.21 0.08 1.80
CA GLN A 104 8.00 -0.35 0.66
C GLN A 104 7.50 0.25 -0.65
N ALA A 105 6.18 0.34 -0.81
CA ALA A 105 5.60 0.96 -1.99
C ALA A 105 5.98 2.44 -2.09
N LEU A 106 5.97 3.14 -0.96
CA LEU A 106 6.42 4.54 -0.91
C LEU A 106 7.88 4.66 -1.33
N LEU A 107 8.75 3.79 -0.80
CA LEU A 107 10.17 3.81 -1.15
C LEU A 107 10.39 3.53 -2.63
N ILE A 108 9.68 2.56 -3.18
CA ILE A 108 9.79 2.24 -4.61
C ILE A 108 9.33 3.41 -5.47
N ALA A 109 8.30 4.11 -5.03
CA ALA A 109 7.77 5.27 -5.76
C ALA A 109 8.61 6.53 -5.58
N GLY A 110 9.62 6.49 -4.71
CA GLY A 110 10.44 7.66 -4.43
C GLY A 110 9.79 8.66 -3.48
N GLU A 111 8.78 8.22 -2.73
CA GLU A 111 8.11 9.07 -1.75
C GLU A 111 8.76 8.93 -0.38
N PRO A 112 8.79 9.99 0.43
CA PRO A 112 9.38 9.89 1.76
C PRO A 112 8.49 9.11 2.72
N LEU A 113 9.11 8.45 3.69
CA LEU A 113 8.39 7.83 4.79
C LEU A 113 8.14 8.90 5.87
N GLU A 114 6.95 8.86 6.47
CA GLU A 114 6.64 9.76 7.58
C GLU A 114 7.48 9.45 8.81
N ASP A 115 7.65 8.17 9.11
CA ASP A 115 8.39 7.73 10.29
C ASP A 115 9.27 6.53 9.94
N PRO A 116 10.49 6.80 9.42
CA PRO A 116 11.40 5.72 9.06
C PRO A 116 11.77 4.82 10.23
N ALA A 117 11.83 5.37 11.45
CA ALA A 117 12.17 4.57 12.63
C ALA A 117 11.07 3.56 12.93
N ALA A 118 9.81 3.95 12.81
CA ALA A 118 8.69 3.04 12.99
C ALA A 118 8.72 1.92 11.96
N TYR A 119 9.04 2.24 10.71
CA TYR A 119 9.20 1.24 9.67
C TYR A 119 10.29 0.23 10.02
N SER A 120 11.43 0.72 10.47
CA SER A 120 12.54 -0.13 10.88
C SER A 120 12.12 -1.08 12.00
N GLU A 121 11.40 -0.57 12.99
CA GLU A 121 10.91 -1.42 14.08
C GLU A 121 9.93 -2.49 13.59
N LEU A 122 9.03 -2.12 12.68
CA LEU A 122 8.10 -3.09 12.11
C LEU A 122 8.83 -4.23 11.42
N VAL A 123 9.87 -3.92 10.66
CA VAL A 123 10.66 -4.95 9.98
C VAL A 123 11.32 -5.86 11.01
N CYS A 124 11.86 -5.29 12.08
CA CYS A 124 12.54 -6.07 13.12
C CYS A 124 11.58 -6.99 13.87
N THR A 125 10.30 -6.63 13.98
CA THR A 125 9.33 -7.51 14.66
C THR A 125 9.06 -8.79 13.89
N LEU A 126 9.41 -8.85 12.62
CA LEU A 126 9.18 -10.03 11.78
C LEU A 126 10.41 -10.92 11.61
N ILE A 127 11.53 -10.52 12.16
CA ILE A 127 12.78 -11.29 12.05
C ILE A 127 13.03 -12.22 13.27
#